data_c24fcea5de85a886575104f251ab438e
#
_entry.id   c24fcea5de85a886575104f251ab438e
#
_cell.length_a   1.000
_cell.length_b   1.000
_cell.length_c   1.000
_cell.angle_alpha   90.00
_cell.angle_beta   90.00
_cell.angle_gamma   90.00
#
_symmetry.space_group_name_H-M   'P 1'
#
loop_
_entity.id
_entity.type
_entity.pdbx_description
1 polymer ?
#
loop_
_entity_poly.entity_id
_entity_poly.type
_entity_poly.pdbx_seq_one_letter_code
_entity_poly.pdbx_strand_id
1 'polypeptide(L)'
;MDRKTAIFLNGGAGRMVSSIPAVEKYLEENPDKDPILICEGGTDVFKGHPKLHFRAYDNWHKNLFQDLLKDRDLISPEPYRIWEYYNQKCNLAQAYDIAINDKGIRDLPRPNLKLSKEELLLARKMIAEVKEKLAKTK
;
A
#
# COMPACT_ATOMS: atom_id res chain seq x y z
N MET A 1 -17.66 -1.42 -22.54
CA MET A 1 -17.21 -2.30 -21.43
C MET A 1 -16.28 -1.53 -20.53
N ASP A 2 -16.56 -1.57 -19.24
CA ASP A 2 -15.69 -0.91 -18.29
C ASP A 2 -14.35 -1.64 -18.19
N ARG A 3 -13.28 -0.86 -18.28
CA ARG A 3 -11.93 -1.41 -18.14
C ARG A 3 -11.68 -1.76 -16.67
N LYS A 4 -10.84 -2.76 -16.46
CA LYS A 4 -10.32 -3.07 -15.11
C LYS A 4 -9.25 -2.05 -14.72
N THR A 5 -8.79 -2.10 -13.48
CA THR A 5 -7.88 -1.10 -12.94
C THR A 5 -6.54 -1.71 -12.53
N ALA A 6 -5.46 -0.94 -12.70
CA ALA A 6 -4.16 -1.20 -12.11
C ALA A 6 -3.77 -0.01 -11.25
N ILE A 7 -3.31 -0.24 -10.03
CA ILE A 7 -2.84 0.80 -9.12
C ILE A 7 -1.33 0.68 -8.99
N PHE A 8 -0.61 1.72 -9.39
CA PHE A 8 0.85 1.76 -9.29
C PHE A 8 1.25 2.37 -7.94
N LEU A 9 1.94 1.57 -7.12
CA LEU A 9 2.40 1.99 -5.80
C LEU A 9 3.90 2.16 -5.82
N ASN A 10 4.36 3.41 -5.87
CA ASN A 10 5.78 3.73 -5.89
C ASN A 10 6.34 3.88 -4.47
N GLY A 11 7.68 3.86 -4.38
CA GLY A 11 8.38 4.03 -3.13
C GLY A 11 8.65 2.73 -2.40
N GLY A 12 9.07 2.82 -1.15
CA GLY A 12 9.48 1.67 -0.34
C GLY A 12 8.32 1.00 0.40
N ALA A 13 8.67 0.03 1.24
CA ALA A 13 7.71 -0.79 1.98
C ALA A 13 6.79 0.04 2.89
N GLY A 14 7.31 1.12 3.49
CA GLY A 14 6.49 2.00 4.35
C GLY A 14 5.34 2.63 3.60
N ARG A 15 5.57 3.06 2.36
CA ARG A 15 4.51 3.59 1.50
C ARG A 15 3.52 2.51 1.10
N MET A 16 4.01 1.28 0.84
CA MET A 16 3.12 0.15 0.53
C MET A 16 2.17 -0.11 1.70
N VAL A 17 2.67 -0.17 2.93
CA VAL A 17 1.86 -0.38 4.13
C VAL A 17 0.82 0.72 4.28
N SER A 18 1.23 1.98 4.11
CA SER A 18 0.32 3.13 4.25
C SER A 18 -0.80 3.14 3.20
N SER A 19 -0.59 2.50 2.05
CA SER A 19 -1.59 2.43 0.98
C SER A 19 -2.67 1.38 1.22
N ILE A 20 -2.44 0.41 2.10
CA ILE A 20 -3.34 -0.75 2.29
C ILE A 20 -4.78 -0.34 2.58
N PRO A 21 -5.08 0.56 3.55
CA PRO A 21 -6.47 0.92 3.82
C PRO A 21 -7.18 1.53 2.61
N ALA A 22 -6.48 2.36 1.83
CA ALA A 22 -7.06 2.99 0.64
C ALA A 22 -7.35 1.96 -0.45
N VAL A 23 -6.45 1.00 -0.65
CA VAL A 23 -6.62 -0.07 -1.63
C VAL A 23 -7.77 -0.99 -1.23
N GLU A 24 -7.89 -1.32 0.05
CA GLU A 24 -9.02 -2.10 0.56
C GLU A 24 -10.35 -1.39 0.30
N LYS A 25 -10.40 -0.08 0.53
CA LYS A 25 -11.59 0.73 0.23
C LYS A 25 -11.91 0.74 -1.26
N TYR A 26 -10.89 0.85 -2.11
CA TYR A 26 -11.09 0.79 -3.56
C TYR A 26 -11.71 -0.53 -3.98
N LEU A 27 -11.18 -1.63 -3.46
CA LEU A 27 -11.70 -2.97 -3.76
C LEU A 27 -13.14 -3.14 -3.30
N GLU A 28 -13.46 -2.63 -2.10
CA GLU A 28 -14.81 -2.69 -1.54
C GLU A 28 -15.81 -1.86 -2.34
N GLU A 29 -15.41 -0.65 -2.74
CA GLU A 29 -16.28 0.31 -3.43
C GLU A 29 -16.37 0.11 -4.94
N ASN A 30 -15.44 -0.65 -5.52
CA ASN A 30 -15.37 -0.91 -6.97
C ASN A 30 -15.15 -2.40 -7.25
N PRO A 31 -16.10 -3.27 -6.86
CA PRO A 31 -15.89 -4.72 -6.96
C PRO A 31 -15.75 -5.23 -8.40
N ASP A 32 -16.30 -4.49 -9.37
CA ASP A 32 -16.26 -4.85 -10.80
C ASP A 32 -14.95 -4.42 -11.49
N LYS A 33 -14.11 -3.61 -10.84
CA LYS A 33 -12.85 -3.13 -11.42
C LYS A 33 -11.70 -4.12 -11.31
N ASP A 34 -11.83 -5.10 -10.44
CA ASP A 34 -10.85 -6.18 -10.25
C ASP A 34 -9.40 -5.64 -10.25
N PRO A 35 -9.05 -4.75 -9.30
CA PRO A 35 -7.76 -4.06 -9.33
C PRO A 35 -6.58 -4.99 -9.09
N ILE A 36 -5.47 -4.68 -9.76
CA ILE A 36 -4.16 -5.26 -9.45
C ILE A 36 -3.25 -4.15 -8.95
N LEU A 37 -2.22 -4.54 -8.21
CA LEU A 37 -1.26 -3.61 -7.61
C LEU A 37 0.10 -3.84 -8.24
N ILE A 38 0.70 -2.78 -8.77
CA ILE A 38 2.07 -2.83 -9.30
C ILE A 38 2.96 -2.15 -8.26
N CYS A 39 3.84 -2.90 -7.64
CA CYS A 39 4.57 -2.46 -6.45
C CYS A 39 6.06 -2.21 -6.75
N GLU A 40 6.50 -0.98 -6.61
CA GLU A 40 7.91 -0.63 -6.75
C GLU A 40 8.72 -1.12 -5.55
N GLY A 41 8.15 -1.03 -4.36
CA GLY A 41 8.82 -1.44 -3.11
C GLY A 41 8.70 -2.93 -2.79
N GLY A 42 8.27 -3.75 -3.75
CA GLY A 42 8.10 -5.18 -3.59
C GLY A 42 6.70 -5.56 -3.11
N THR A 43 6.40 -6.85 -3.13
CA THR A 43 5.06 -7.37 -2.83
C THR A 43 4.94 -7.95 -1.42
N ASP A 44 6.02 -7.94 -0.64
CA ASP A 44 6.09 -8.62 0.65
C ASP A 44 5.03 -8.15 1.65
N VAL A 45 4.70 -6.86 1.64
CA VAL A 45 3.70 -6.31 2.57
C VAL A 45 2.30 -6.87 2.32
N PHE A 46 2.05 -7.37 1.11
CA PHE A 46 0.75 -7.94 0.76
C PHE A 46 0.69 -9.46 0.89
N LYS A 47 1.82 -10.11 1.14
CA LYS A 47 1.97 -11.56 1.12
C LYS A 47 0.98 -12.31 2.00
N GLY A 48 0.71 -11.81 3.20
CA GLY A 48 -0.23 -12.43 4.12
C GLY A 48 -1.64 -11.85 4.07
N HIS A 49 -1.90 -10.90 3.18
CA HIS A 49 -3.19 -10.23 3.12
C HIS A 49 -4.22 -11.12 2.40
N PRO A 50 -5.36 -11.43 3.03
CA PRO A 50 -6.31 -12.40 2.45
C PRO A 50 -6.93 -11.95 1.13
N LYS A 51 -7.03 -10.64 0.90
CA LYS A 51 -7.69 -10.10 -0.31
C LYS A 51 -6.73 -9.53 -1.33
N LEU A 52 -5.52 -9.18 -0.93
CA LEU A 52 -4.57 -8.45 -1.79
C LEU A 52 -3.36 -9.25 -2.23
N HIS A 53 -3.01 -10.35 -1.55
CA HIS A 53 -1.79 -11.09 -1.84
C HIS A 53 -1.70 -11.59 -3.29
N PHE A 54 -2.82 -12.02 -3.85
CA PHE A 54 -2.86 -12.53 -5.22
C PHE A 54 -3.04 -11.42 -6.28
N ARG A 55 -3.22 -10.18 -5.84
CA ARG A 55 -3.38 -9.02 -6.73
C ARG A 55 -2.10 -8.23 -6.90
N ALA A 56 -1.08 -8.47 -6.06
CA ALA A 56 0.16 -7.69 -6.05
C ALA A 56 1.21 -8.29 -6.98
N TYR A 57 1.77 -7.44 -7.81
CA TYR A 57 2.81 -7.79 -8.78
C TYR A 57 3.99 -6.86 -8.63
N ASP A 58 5.19 -7.39 -8.84
CA ASP A 58 6.41 -6.61 -8.82
C ASP A 58 6.49 -5.69 -10.04
N ASN A 59 7.01 -4.48 -9.85
CA ASN A 59 7.28 -3.54 -10.92
C ASN A 59 8.24 -4.09 -11.99
N TRP A 60 9.03 -5.10 -11.62
CA TRP A 60 9.98 -5.75 -12.52
C TRP A 60 9.40 -6.95 -13.27
N HIS A 61 8.07 -7.14 -13.21
CA HIS A 61 7.40 -8.23 -13.93
C HIS A 61 7.72 -8.17 -15.41
N LYS A 62 8.21 -9.29 -15.97
CA LYS A 62 8.53 -9.38 -17.38
C LYS A 62 7.26 -9.18 -18.22
N ASN A 63 7.36 -8.36 -19.27
CA ASN A 63 6.23 -8.02 -20.15
C ASN A 63 5.07 -7.37 -19.37
N LEU A 64 5.39 -6.48 -18.43
CA LEU A 64 4.43 -5.82 -17.57
C LEU A 64 3.23 -5.24 -18.34
N PHE A 65 3.50 -4.50 -19.42
CA PHE A 65 2.44 -3.87 -20.20
C PHE A 65 1.54 -4.92 -20.87
N GLN A 66 2.13 -5.89 -21.58
CA GLN A 66 1.36 -6.89 -22.32
C GLN A 66 0.56 -7.81 -21.43
N ASP A 67 1.13 -8.23 -20.29
CA ASP A 67 0.53 -9.22 -19.43
C ASP A 67 -0.46 -8.61 -18.42
N LEU A 68 -0.19 -7.41 -17.92
CA LEU A 68 -0.91 -6.86 -16.77
C LEU A 68 -1.62 -5.55 -17.07
N LEU A 69 -1.06 -4.65 -17.87
CA LEU A 69 -1.57 -3.27 -18.00
C LEU A 69 -2.39 -3.00 -19.26
N LYS A 70 -2.25 -3.82 -20.27
CA LYS A 70 -2.81 -3.56 -21.61
C LYS A 70 -4.29 -3.17 -21.63
N ASP A 71 -5.11 -3.86 -20.86
CA ASP A 71 -6.54 -3.65 -20.84
C ASP A 71 -7.03 -3.04 -19.53
N ARG A 72 -6.15 -2.31 -18.83
CA ARG A 72 -6.46 -1.71 -17.53
C ARG A 72 -6.22 -0.21 -17.54
N ASP A 73 -7.04 0.50 -16.79
CA ASP A 73 -6.82 1.92 -16.49
C ASP A 73 -5.83 2.01 -15.34
N LEU A 74 -4.83 2.87 -15.47
CA LEU A 74 -3.79 3.03 -14.47
C LEU A 74 -4.12 4.17 -13.52
N ILE A 75 -4.11 3.86 -12.22
CA ILE A 75 -4.15 4.85 -11.14
C ILE A 75 -2.75 4.93 -10.54
N SER A 76 -2.16 6.13 -10.55
CA SER A 76 -0.82 6.35 -10.03
C SER A 76 -0.89 7.39 -8.90
N PRO A 77 -1.19 6.98 -7.65
CA PRO A 77 -1.39 7.93 -6.56
C PRO A 77 -0.09 8.60 -6.14
N GLU A 78 -0.16 9.90 -5.89
CA GLU A 78 0.93 10.71 -5.36
C GLU A 78 0.50 11.38 -4.06
N PRO A 79 0.52 10.66 -2.94
CA PRO A 79 -0.04 11.16 -1.68
C PRO A 79 0.63 12.43 -1.16
N TYR A 80 1.92 12.60 -1.45
CA TYR A 80 2.65 13.80 -1.00
C TYR A 80 2.22 15.07 -1.71
N ARG A 81 1.52 14.97 -2.83
CA ARG A 81 0.98 16.10 -3.57
C ARG A 81 -0.47 16.41 -3.22
N ILE A 82 -1.08 15.61 -2.36
CA ILE A 82 -2.45 15.84 -1.90
C ILE A 82 -2.44 17.07 -0.98
N TRP A 83 -3.30 18.05 -1.29
CA TRP A 83 -3.35 19.32 -0.57
C TRP A 83 -3.55 19.13 0.93
N GLU A 84 -4.47 18.25 1.31
CA GLU A 84 -4.80 17.96 2.70
C GLU A 84 -3.60 17.39 3.47
N TYR A 85 -2.81 16.54 2.83
CA TYR A 85 -1.60 16.00 3.44
C TYR A 85 -0.50 17.06 3.55
N TYR A 86 -0.28 17.81 2.47
CA TYR A 86 0.71 18.88 2.44
C TYR A 86 0.46 19.90 3.53
N ASN A 87 -0.81 20.20 3.80
CA ASN A 87 -1.22 21.18 4.81
C ASN A 87 -1.51 20.53 6.17
N GLN A 88 -1.06 19.32 6.39
CA GLN A 88 -1.14 18.60 7.67
C GLN A 88 -2.58 18.40 8.17
N LYS A 89 -3.53 18.25 7.24
CA LYS A 89 -4.95 18.02 7.57
C LYS A 89 -5.29 16.54 7.68
N CYS A 90 -4.43 15.64 7.18
CA CYS A 90 -4.68 14.21 7.22
C CYS A 90 -3.33 13.46 7.31
N ASN A 91 -3.41 12.17 7.63
CA ASN A 91 -2.23 11.29 7.64
C ASN A 91 -1.95 10.72 6.25
N LEU A 92 -0.86 9.97 6.10
CA LEU A 92 -0.44 9.42 4.81
C LEU A 92 -1.45 8.40 4.25
N ALA A 93 -2.03 7.56 5.11
CA ALA A 93 -3.06 6.61 4.69
C ALA A 93 -4.28 7.33 4.10
N GLN A 94 -4.71 8.41 4.75
CA GLN A 94 -5.82 9.22 4.25
C GLN A 94 -5.46 9.95 2.95
N ALA A 95 -4.20 10.34 2.78
CA ALA A 95 -3.73 10.94 1.52
C ALA A 95 -3.81 9.92 0.37
N TYR A 96 -3.43 8.67 0.61
CA TYR A 96 -3.60 7.60 -0.37
C TYR A 96 -5.08 7.40 -0.72
N ASP A 97 -5.95 7.42 0.29
CA ASP A 97 -7.39 7.28 0.07
C ASP A 97 -7.94 8.40 -0.82
N ILE A 98 -7.54 9.64 -0.56
CA ILE A 98 -7.96 10.78 -1.40
C ILE A 98 -7.44 10.60 -2.83
N ALA A 99 -6.16 10.21 -2.98
CA ALA A 99 -5.53 10.05 -4.29
C ALA A 99 -6.16 8.91 -5.11
N ILE A 100 -6.57 7.83 -4.47
CA ILE A 100 -7.11 6.64 -5.14
C ILE A 100 -8.63 6.72 -5.28
N ASN A 101 -9.34 7.09 -4.22
CA ASN A 101 -10.81 6.99 -4.16
C ASN A 101 -11.54 8.32 -4.29
N ASP A 102 -10.87 9.43 -4.03
CA ASP A 102 -11.41 10.80 -4.17
C ASP A 102 -12.72 11.03 -3.39
N LYS A 103 -12.74 10.60 -2.13
CA LYS A 103 -13.90 10.75 -1.24
C LYS A 103 -13.64 11.74 -0.09
N GLY A 104 -12.60 12.58 -0.20
CA GLY A 104 -12.21 13.50 0.86
C GLY A 104 -11.56 12.78 2.04
N ILE A 105 -11.36 13.53 3.15
CA ILE A 105 -10.80 12.96 4.37
C ILE A 105 -11.86 12.10 5.05
N ARG A 106 -11.52 10.85 5.34
CA ARG A 106 -12.40 9.93 6.06
C ARG A 106 -11.61 8.99 6.95
N ASP A 107 -12.26 8.44 7.95
CA ASP A 107 -11.63 7.49 8.87
C ASP A 107 -11.31 6.18 8.15
N LEU A 108 -10.11 5.66 8.40
CA LEU A 108 -9.66 4.41 7.81
C LEU A 108 -9.20 3.45 8.90
N PRO A 109 -9.38 2.14 8.69
CA PRO A 109 -8.85 1.15 9.63
C PRO A 109 -7.32 1.15 9.55
N ARG A 110 -6.69 0.53 10.55
CA ARG A 110 -5.25 0.30 10.51
C ARG A 110 -4.91 -0.66 9.36
N PRO A 111 -3.69 -0.56 8.79
CA PRO A 111 -3.29 -1.49 7.73
C PRO A 111 -3.37 -2.94 8.19
N ASN A 112 -3.97 -3.79 7.36
CA ASN A 112 -4.08 -5.22 7.62
C ASN A 112 -2.78 -5.90 7.18
N LEU A 113 -1.81 -5.94 8.08
CA LEU A 113 -0.49 -6.50 7.83
C LEU A 113 -0.35 -7.82 8.57
N LYS A 114 -0.15 -8.92 7.85
CA LYS A 114 0.03 -10.25 8.41
C LYS A 114 1.51 -10.62 8.39
N LEU A 115 2.09 -10.79 9.57
CA LEU A 115 3.49 -11.20 9.73
C LEU A 115 3.55 -12.65 10.19
N SER A 116 4.56 -13.39 9.74
CA SER A 116 4.85 -14.72 10.25
C SER A 116 5.39 -14.63 11.69
N LYS A 117 5.37 -15.76 12.41
CA LYS A 117 5.94 -15.81 13.76
C LYS A 117 7.41 -15.41 13.76
N GLU A 118 8.16 -15.84 12.76
CA GLU A 118 9.58 -15.52 12.60
C GLU A 118 9.79 -14.02 12.38
N GLU A 119 8.98 -13.41 11.53
CA GLU A 119 9.03 -11.97 11.28
C GLU A 119 8.70 -11.16 12.53
N LEU A 120 7.70 -11.60 13.30
CA LEU A 120 7.33 -10.96 14.58
C LEU A 120 8.46 -11.06 15.61
N LEU A 121 9.10 -12.23 15.72
CA LEU A 121 10.23 -12.42 16.64
C LEU A 121 11.40 -11.54 16.24
N LEU A 122 11.70 -11.46 14.96
CA LEU A 122 12.79 -10.60 14.46
C LEU A 122 12.50 -9.12 14.76
N ALA A 123 11.27 -8.67 14.51
CA ALA A 123 10.88 -7.30 14.80
C ALA A 123 11.00 -6.97 16.28
N ARG A 124 10.57 -7.86 17.17
CA ARG A 124 10.69 -7.69 18.63
C ARG A 124 12.16 -7.61 19.05
N LYS A 125 13.01 -8.44 18.48
CA LYS A 125 14.45 -8.44 18.76
C LYS A 125 15.09 -7.12 18.34
N MET A 126 14.75 -6.62 17.15
CA MET A 126 15.25 -5.35 16.65
C MET A 126 14.83 -4.17 17.53
N ILE A 127 13.59 -4.16 17.98
CA ILE A 127 13.08 -3.13 18.90
C ILE A 127 13.84 -3.18 20.23
N ALA A 128 14.05 -4.36 20.78
CA ALA A 128 14.79 -4.54 22.03
C ALA A 128 16.24 -4.02 21.91
N GLU A 129 16.91 -4.31 20.80
CA GLU A 129 18.26 -3.83 20.53
C GLU A 129 18.32 -2.31 20.43
N VAL A 130 17.35 -1.69 19.77
CA VAL A 130 17.26 -0.23 19.66
C VAL A 130 17.05 0.40 21.03
N LYS A 131 16.16 -0.14 21.85
CA LYS A 131 15.91 0.34 23.21
C LYS A 131 17.18 0.26 24.08
N GLU A 132 17.91 -0.84 23.98
CA GLU A 132 19.16 -1.02 24.70
C GLU A 132 20.21 0.03 24.31
N LYS A 133 20.37 0.26 23.01
CA LYS A 133 21.29 1.28 22.50
C LYS A 133 20.92 2.68 22.99
N LEU A 134 19.63 3.02 22.97
CA LEU A 134 19.16 4.31 23.45
C LEU A 134 19.42 4.48 24.95
N ALA A 135 19.27 3.41 25.75
CA ALA A 135 19.57 3.45 27.18
C ALA A 135 21.04 3.68 27.44
N LYS A 136 21.95 3.15 26.60
CA LYS A 136 23.40 3.30 26.75
C LYS A 136 23.93 4.65 26.32
N THR A 137 23.20 5.40 25.53
CA THR A 137 23.64 6.70 25.00
C THR A 137 23.27 7.89 25.88
N LYS A 138 22.62 7.65 27.00
CA LYS A 138 22.29 8.71 27.97
C LYS A 138 23.43 9.02 28.90
#